data_8ecb63ee394e08b382340e86b847d0c7
#
_entry.id   8ecb63ee394e08b382340e86b847d0c7
#
_cell.length_a   1.000
_cell.length_b   1.000
_cell.length_c   1.000
_cell.angle_alpha   90.00
_cell.angle_beta   90.00
_cell.angle_gamma   90.00
#
_symmetry.space_group_name_H-M   'P 1'
#
loop_
_entity.id
_entity.type
_entity.pdbx_description
1 polymer ?
#
loop_
_entity_poly.entity_id
_entity_poly.type
_entity_poly.pdbx_seq_one_letter_code
_entity_poly.pdbx_strand_id
1 'polypeptide(L)'
;MRGNPRLIRRMINEGHTIASHSWSHIEYPLISVEQQKNDMMTMRQEMINRYGYAMKYIVLPYESASERTLAAVGSCGYKTLGFNGYYADYDSRNQKPPQVAMDILNRSAFPGAVYCLHATSTTNAAILGSWIDHMRSIGYQFELFQR
;
A
#
# COMPACT_ATOMS: atom_id res chain seq x y z
N MET A 1 -2.85 -12.12 3.27
CA MET A 1 -2.64 -12.31 4.72
C MET A 1 -2.48 -13.78 5.16
N ARG A 2 -2.99 -14.73 4.43
CA ARG A 2 -2.82 -16.16 4.80
C ARG A 2 -1.40 -16.72 4.57
N GLY A 3 -0.59 -16.04 3.74
CA GLY A 3 0.70 -16.59 3.31
C GLY A 3 1.88 -16.42 4.27
N ASN A 4 1.96 -15.33 5.05
CA ASN A 4 3.15 -15.08 5.87
C ASN A 4 2.88 -14.28 7.16
N PRO A 5 2.26 -14.89 8.18
CA PRO A 5 1.91 -14.19 9.43
C PRO A 5 3.14 -13.71 10.22
N ARG A 6 4.29 -14.40 10.09
CA ARG A 6 5.54 -13.99 10.77
C ARG A 6 6.06 -12.66 10.20
N LEU A 7 5.95 -12.47 8.89
CA LEU A 7 6.38 -11.25 8.24
C LEU A 7 5.50 -10.05 8.66
N ILE A 8 4.18 -10.24 8.73
CA ILE A 8 3.27 -9.18 9.21
C ILE A 8 3.61 -8.78 10.66
N ARG A 9 3.84 -9.73 11.56
CA ARG A 9 4.28 -9.43 12.95
C ARG A 9 5.61 -8.66 12.96
N ARG A 10 6.56 -9.08 12.13
CA ARG A 10 7.86 -8.42 12.00
C ARG A 10 7.70 -6.97 11.55
N MET A 11 6.90 -6.72 10.51
CA MET A 11 6.63 -5.37 10.01
C MET A 11 6.01 -4.47 11.11
N ILE A 12 5.04 -4.99 11.86
CA ILE A 12 4.42 -4.25 12.99
C ILE A 12 5.47 -3.92 14.06
N ASN A 13 6.29 -4.90 14.45
CA ASN A 13 7.31 -4.74 15.49
C ASN A 13 8.44 -3.79 15.07
N GLU A 14 8.75 -3.72 13.79
CA GLU A 14 9.74 -2.80 13.22
C GLU A 14 9.15 -1.39 12.96
N GLY A 15 7.90 -1.15 13.34
CA GLY A 15 7.27 0.18 13.27
C GLY A 15 6.65 0.54 11.92
N HIS A 16 6.53 -0.41 10.98
CA HIS A 16 5.87 -0.17 9.71
C HIS A 16 4.37 0.07 9.89
N THR A 17 3.81 0.97 9.11
CA THR A 17 2.37 1.20 9.05
C THR A 17 1.71 0.16 8.14
N ILE A 18 0.83 -0.66 8.72
CA ILE A 18 0.02 -1.59 7.93
C ILE A 18 -1.31 -0.90 7.59
N ALA A 19 -1.54 -0.69 6.31
CA ALA A 19 -2.77 -0.12 5.79
C ALA A 19 -3.68 -1.22 5.19
N SER A 20 -4.98 -0.94 5.13
CA SER A 20 -5.94 -1.79 4.44
C SER A 20 -5.82 -1.61 2.92
N HIS A 21 -6.08 -2.67 2.17
CA HIS A 21 -6.32 -2.63 0.73
C HIS A 21 -7.59 -3.41 0.40
N SER A 22 -8.65 -3.21 1.22
CA SER A 22 -9.90 -3.98 1.25
C SER A 22 -9.74 -5.44 1.69
N TRP A 23 -10.84 -6.11 1.91
CA TRP A 23 -10.88 -7.56 2.14
C TRP A 23 -10.96 -8.35 0.84
N SER A 24 -11.83 -7.92 -0.08
CA SER A 24 -12.18 -8.65 -1.29
C SER A 24 -11.52 -8.10 -2.58
N HIS A 25 -10.74 -7.01 -2.47
CA HIS A 25 -10.14 -6.30 -3.61
C HIS A 25 -11.18 -5.87 -4.67
N ILE A 26 -12.37 -5.45 -4.21
CA ILE A 26 -13.46 -5.00 -5.07
C ILE A 26 -13.39 -3.49 -5.32
N GLU A 27 -13.84 -3.04 -6.46
CA GLU A 27 -13.94 -1.62 -6.80
C GLU A 27 -15.12 -0.99 -6.05
N TYR A 28 -14.83 -0.19 -5.02
CA TYR A 28 -15.84 0.31 -4.08
C TYR A 28 -16.96 1.15 -4.70
N PRO A 29 -16.72 2.06 -5.67
CA PRO A 29 -17.81 2.80 -6.29
C PRO A 29 -18.89 1.95 -6.94
N LEU A 30 -18.59 0.68 -7.27
CA LEU A 30 -19.51 -0.25 -7.91
C LEU A 30 -20.45 -1.00 -6.96
N ILE A 31 -20.23 -0.85 -5.64
CA ILE A 31 -21.03 -1.55 -4.62
C ILE A 31 -21.71 -0.56 -3.67
N SER A 32 -22.69 -1.04 -2.90
CA SER A 32 -23.39 -0.20 -1.92
C SER A 32 -22.48 0.27 -0.79
N VAL A 33 -22.84 1.38 -0.14
CA VAL A 33 -22.10 1.91 1.03
C VAL A 33 -22.02 0.87 2.14
N GLU A 34 -23.06 0.12 2.36
CA GLU A 34 -23.08 -0.94 3.38
C GLU A 34 -22.07 -2.04 3.05
N GLN A 35 -22.03 -2.50 1.81
CA GLN A 35 -21.03 -3.48 1.35
C GLN A 35 -19.60 -2.95 1.48
N GLN A 36 -19.36 -1.67 1.13
CA GLN A 36 -18.05 -1.04 1.33
C GLN A 36 -17.62 -1.05 2.81
N LYS A 37 -18.52 -0.65 3.72
CA LYS A 37 -18.25 -0.64 5.15
C LYS A 37 -17.98 -2.04 5.69
N ASN A 38 -18.79 -3.00 5.29
CA ASN A 38 -18.62 -4.39 5.72
C ASN A 38 -17.27 -4.96 5.28
N ASP A 39 -16.87 -4.71 4.03
CA ASP A 39 -15.58 -5.15 3.51
C ASP A 39 -14.41 -4.52 4.29
N MET A 40 -14.41 -3.21 4.50
CA MET A 40 -13.40 -2.49 5.28
C MET A 40 -13.32 -3.00 6.73
N MET A 41 -14.46 -3.18 7.37
CA MET A 41 -14.50 -3.59 8.77
C MET A 41 -14.13 -5.06 8.97
N THR A 42 -14.45 -5.93 8.00
CA THR A 42 -13.98 -7.32 7.98
C THR A 42 -12.47 -7.40 7.98
N MET A 43 -11.80 -6.61 7.13
CA MET A 43 -10.35 -6.54 7.07
C MET A 43 -9.74 -6.01 8.37
N ARG A 44 -10.33 -4.95 8.95
CA ARG A 44 -9.87 -4.39 10.23
C ARG A 44 -9.99 -5.40 11.35
N GLN A 45 -11.14 -6.04 11.47
CA GLN A 45 -11.40 -7.00 12.54
C GLN A 45 -10.45 -8.20 12.46
N GLU A 46 -10.16 -8.68 11.26
CA GLU A 46 -9.20 -9.76 11.05
C GLU A 46 -7.79 -9.37 11.51
N MET A 47 -7.37 -8.12 11.25
CA MET A 47 -6.07 -7.62 11.72
C MET A 47 -6.01 -7.48 13.24
N ILE A 48 -7.09 -7.00 13.84
CA ILE A 48 -7.19 -6.91 15.31
C ILE A 48 -7.13 -8.31 15.93
N ASN A 49 -7.91 -9.26 15.42
CA ASN A 49 -8.00 -10.62 15.96
C ASN A 49 -6.66 -11.37 15.88
N ARG A 50 -5.92 -11.21 14.78
CA ARG A 50 -4.66 -11.95 14.57
C ARG A 50 -3.43 -11.28 15.16
N TYR A 51 -3.41 -9.96 15.16
CA TYR A 51 -2.18 -9.20 15.43
C TYR A 51 -2.34 -8.13 16.51
N GLY A 52 -3.56 -7.88 17.00
CA GLY A 52 -3.83 -6.77 17.92
C GLY A 52 -3.67 -5.38 17.27
N TYR A 53 -3.68 -5.33 15.92
CA TYR A 53 -3.34 -4.13 15.17
C TYR A 53 -4.58 -3.53 14.49
N ALA A 54 -5.00 -2.33 14.93
CA ALA A 54 -6.09 -1.58 14.33
C ALA A 54 -5.57 -0.68 13.20
N MET A 55 -5.84 -1.05 11.95
CA MET A 55 -5.46 -0.26 10.78
C MET A 55 -6.20 1.08 10.78
N LYS A 56 -5.47 2.16 10.49
CA LYS A 56 -5.98 3.54 10.40
C LYS A 56 -6.06 4.07 8.98
N TYR A 57 -5.35 3.43 8.07
CA TYR A 57 -5.22 3.85 6.69
C TYR A 57 -5.75 2.80 5.72
N ILE A 58 -6.24 3.27 4.57
CA ILE A 58 -6.65 2.44 3.45
C ILE A 58 -6.12 3.00 2.14
N VAL A 59 -5.58 2.14 1.30
CA VAL A 59 -5.39 2.38 -0.13
C VAL A 59 -6.55 1.72 -0.85
N LEU A 60 -7.29 2.48 -1.64
CA LEU A 60 -8.46 1.93 -2.35
C LEU A 60 -8.02 1.05 -3.51
N PRO A 61 -8.65 -0.13 -3.70
CA PRO A 61 -8.44 -0.94 -4.89
C PRO A 61 -8.68 -0.13 -6.17
N TYR A 62 -7.84 -0.35 -7.18
CA TYR A 62 -7.87 0.33 -8.48
C TYR A 62 -7.74 1.87 -8.40
N GLU A 63 -7.36 2.44 -7.24
CA GLU A 63 -7.42 3.88 -6.96
C GLU A 63 -8.81 4.49 -7.22
N SER A 64 -9.83 3.64 -7.31
CA SER A 64 -11.18 4.04 -7.66
C SER A 64 -11.90 4.60 -6.44
N ALA A 65 -12.29 5.87 -6.52
CA ALA A 65 -12.96 6.59 -5.46
C ALA A 65 -14.18 7.35 -5.99
N SER A 66 -15.15 7.58 -5.11
CA SER A 66 -16.23 8.54 -5.29
C SER A 66 -16.42 9.29 -3.98
N GLU A 67 -17.11 10.43 -3.99
CA GLU A 67 -17.43 11.17 -2.76
C GLU A 67 -18.14 10.25 -1.73
N ARG A 68 -19.07 9.42 -2.22
CA ARG A 68 -19.76 8.43 -1.41
C ARG A 68 -18.80 7.42 -0.78
N THR A 69 -17.80 6.93 -1.54
CA THR A 69 -16.78 6.01 -1.05
C THR A 69 -15.90 6.68 0.00
N LEU A 70 -15.45 7.91 -0.23
CA LEU A 70 -14.63 8.65 0.73
C LEU A 70 -15.37 8.94 2.03
N ALA A 71 -16.66 9.28 1.94
CA ALA A 71 -17.51 9.44 3.13
C ALA A 71 -17.67 8.12 3.91
N ALA A 72 -17.84 6.98 3.22
CA ALA A 72 -17.88 5.65 3.84
C ALA A 72 -16.57 5.30 4.54
N VAL A 73 -15.42 5.55 3.90
CA VAL A 73 -14.08 5.37 4.46
C VAL A 73 -13.92 6.17 5.76
N GLY A 74 -14.24 7.47 5.72
CA GLY A 74 -14.18 8.35 6.89
C GLY A 74 -15.10 7.88 8.03
N SER A 75 -16.33 7.45 7.71
CA SER A 75 -17.29 6.95 8.71
C SER A 75 -16.82 5.63 9.38
N CYS A 76 -15.95 4.85 8.72
CA CYS A 76 -15.28 3.69 9.30
C CYS A 76 -14.01 4.05 10.08
N GLY A 77 -13.67 5.34 10.19
CA GLY A 77 -12.48 5.80 10.91
C GLY A 77 -11.16 5.49 10.18
N TYR A 78 -11.20 5.37 8.86
CA TYR A 78 -10.01 5.29 8.02
C TYR A 78 -9.64 6.65 7.44
N LYS A 79 -8.34 6.82 7.17
CA LYS A 79 -7.81 7.86 6.28
C LYS A 79 -7.38 7.20 4.98
N THR A 80 -7.78 7.77 3.84
CA THR A 80 -7.35 7.28 2.52
C THR A 80 -5.92 7.71 2.25
N LEU A 81 -5.09 6.80 1.76
CA LEU A 81 -3.77 7.08 1.21
C LEU A 81 -3.84 6.97 -0.31
N GLY A 82 -3.25 7.94 -0.99
CA GLY A 82 -2.94 7.91 -2.41
C GLY A 82 -1.43 7.80 -2.63
N PHE A 83 -1.04 7.62 -3.87
CA PHE A 83 0.35 7.59 -4.31
C PHE A 83 0.52 8.38 -5.62
N ASN A 84 1.74 8.80 -5.90
CA ASN A 84 2.08 9.61 -7.08
C ASN A 84 3.35 9.10 -7.79
N GLY A 85 3.93 8.01 -7.29
CA GLY A 85 5.03 7.29 -7.93
C GLY A 85 4.67 5.81 -8.09
N TYR A 86 4.72 5.30 -9.32
CA TYR A 86 4.46 3.89 -9.62
C TYR A 86 4.96 3.52 -11.01
N TYR A 87 5.01 2.23 -11.29
CA TYR A 87 5.13 1.69 -12.64
C TYR A 87 4.34 0.38 -12.74
N ALA A 88 4.14 -0.14 -13.95
CA ALA A 88 3.40 -1.38 -14.15
C ALA A 88 4.22 -2.59 -13.66
N ASP A 89 4.08 -2.94 -12.39
CA ASP A 89 4.80 -4.02 -11.68
C ASP A 89 3.86 -5.11 -11.13
N TYR A 90 2.55 -4.96 -11.37
CA TYR A 90 1.50 -5.84 -10.86
C TYR A 90 1.42 -7.19 -11.58
N ASP A 91 1.81 -7.27 -12.86
CA ASP A 91 1.81 -8.54 -13.60
C ASP A 91 3.11 -9.31 -13.35
N SER A 92 3.04 -10.36 -12.55
CA SER A 92 4.20 -11.21 -12.23
C SER A 92 4.80 -11.93 -13.43
N ARG A 93 4.08 -12.03 -14.55
CA ARG A 93 4.53 -12.67 -15.80
C ARG A 93 5.20 -11.68 -16.75
N ASN A 94 5.01 -10.38 -16.51
CA ASN A 94 5.56 -9.31 -17.38
C ASN A 94 6.30 -8.28 -16.54
N GLN A 95 7.33 -8.73 -15.85
CA GLN A 95 8.16 -7.87 -15.02
C GLN A 95 9.17 -7.09 -15.85
N LYS A 96 9.31 -5.79 -15.55
CA LYS A 96 10.34 -4.97 -16.18
C LYS A 96 11.75 -5.43 -15.77
N PRO A 97 12.73 -5.32 -16.67
CA PRO A 97 14.13 -5.51 -16.29
C PRO A 97 14.53 -4.60 -15.09
N PRO A 98 15.35 -5.06 -14.14
CA PRO A 98 15.76 -4.30 -12.98
C PRO A 98 16.24 -2.88 -13.28
N GLN A 99 17.12 -2.72 -14.29
CA GLN A 99 17.65 -1.41 -14.67
C GLN A 99 16.54 -0.46 -15.16
N VAL A 100 15.60 -0.96 -15.96
CA VAL A 100 14.48 -0.15 -16.46
C VAL A 100 13.59 0.33 -15.31
N ALA A 101 13.30 -0.55 -14.35
CA ALA A 101 12.53 -0.20 -13.17
C ALA A 101 13.26 0.86 -12.31
N MET A 102 14.56 0.69 -12.07
CA MET A 102 15.40 1.68 -11.39
C MET A 102 15.36 3.04 -12.08
N ASP A 103 15.50 3.09 -13.39
CA ASP A 103 15.46 4.34 -14.17
C ASP A 103 14.09 5.04 -14.04
N ILE A 104 13.00 4.27 -14.03
CA ILE A 104 11.65 4.83 -13.83
C ILE A 104 11.53 5.43 -12.42
N LEU A 105 11.92 4.68 -11.39
CA LEU A 105 11.83 5.15 -10.00
C LEU A 105 12.69 6.39 -9.78
N ASN A 106 13.91 6.44 -10.32
CA ASN A 106 14.79 7.59 -10.21
C ASN A 106 14.20 8.85 -10.89
N ARG A 107 13.62 8.69 -12.09
CA ARG A 107 13.02 9.83 -12.81
C ARG A 107 11.74 10.35 -12.16
N SER A 108 11.04 9.52 -11.42
CA SER A 108 9.81 9.90 -10.71
C SER A 108 10.08 10.42 -9.29
N ALA A 109 11.36 10.51 -8.89
CA ALA A 109 11.71 10.95 -7.54
C ALA A 109 11.60 12.47 -7.38
N PHE A 110 10.85 12.89 -6.37
CA PHE A 110 10.75 14.28 -5.94
C PHE A 110 10.40 14.34 -4.44
N PRO A 111 10.65 15.46 -3.74
CA PRO A 111 10.29 15.60 -2.33
C PRO A 111 8.79 15.42 -2.09
N GLY A 112 8.42 14.53 -1.17
CA GLY A 112 7.02 14.18 -0.88
C GLY A 112 6.42 13.11 -1.80
N ALA A 113 7.24 12.41 -2.62
CA ALA A 113 6.78 11.28 -3.41
C ALA A 113 6.32 10.11 -2.52
N VAL A 114 5.19 9.53 -2.89
CA VAL A 114 4.65 8.31 -2.29
C VAL A 114 4.58 7.25 -3.38
N TYR A 115 5.32 6.16 -3.21
CA TYR A 115 5.41 5.09 -4.20
C TYR A 115 4.47 3.94 -3.88
N CYS A 116 3.75 3.47 -4.90
CA CYS A 116 3.03 2.20 -4.88
C CYS A 116 3.86 1.14 -5.61
N LEU A 117 4.35 0.15 -4.89
CA LEU A 117 5.13 -0.96 -5.42
C LEU A 117 4.54 -2.28 -4.92
N HIS A 118 4.25 -3.21 -5.84
CA HIS A 118 3.65 -4.48 -5.47
C HIS A 118 4.68 -5.43 -4.86
N ALA A 119 4.36 -5.97 -3.69
CA ALA A 119 5.21 -6.92 -2.97
C ALA A 119 5.36 -8.29 -3.69
N THR A 120 4.55 -8.53 -4.71
CA THR A 120 4.62 -9.73 -5.56
C THR A 120 5.58 -9.57 -6.74
N SER A 121 6.11 -8.36 -6.97
CA SER A 121 7.07 -8.10 -8.02
C SER A 121 8.46 -8.63 -7.65
N THR A 122 8.98 -9.55 -8.44
CA THR A 122 10.36 -10.05 -8.30
C THR A 122 11.38 -8.97 -8.64
N THR A 123 11.05 -8.06 -9.57
CA THR A 123 11.88 -6.91 -9.89
C THR A 123 12.00 -5.97 -8.69
N ASN A 124 10.87 -5.61 -8.05
CA ASN A 124 10.91 -4.78 -6.83
C ASN A 124 11.75 -5.42 -5.74
N ALA A 125 11.58 -6.72 -5.50
CA ALA A 125 12.36 -7.44 -4.51
C ALA A 125 13.88 -7.37 -4.79
N ALA A 126 14.27 -7.36 -6.04
CA ALA A 126 15.68 -7.30 -6.44
C ALA A 126 16.30 -5.90 -6.31
N ILE A 127 15.52 -4.83 -6.55
CA ILE A 127 16.07 -3.46 -6.66
C ILE A 127 15.80 -2.57 -5.46
N LEU A 128 14.77 -2.85 -4.64
CA LEU A 128 14.26 -1.91 -3.64
C LEU A 128 15.33 -1.48 -2.64
N GLY A 129 16.14 -2.41 -2.16
CA GLY A 129 17.23 -2.09 -1.21
C GLY A 129 18.23 -1.11 -1.82
N SER A 130 18.79 -1.43 -2.99
CA SER A 130 19.77 -0.59 -3.68
C SER A 130 19.19 0.75 -4.11
N TRP A 131 17.90 0.80 -4.48
CA TRP A 131 17.22 2.04 -4.80
C TRP A 131 17.07 2.95 -3.55
N ILE A 132 16.68 2.39 -2.41
CA ILE A 132 16.60 3.14 -1.15
C ILE A 132 17.98 3.71 -0.78
N ASP A 133 19.04 2.92 -0.89
CA ASP A 133 20.40 3.35 -0.58
C ASP A 133 20.86 4.46 -1.53
N HIS A 134 20.55 4.33 -2.83
CA HIS A 134 20.82 5.38 -3.81
C HIS A 134 20.09 6.68 -3.47
N MET A 135 18.78 6.63 -3.18
CA MET A 135 18.01 7.81 -2.82
C MET A 135 18.54 8.51 -1.58
N ARG A 136 18.96 7.74 -0.56
CA ARG A 136 19.60 8.27 0.64
C ARG A 136 20.95 8.95 0.32
N SER A 137 21.75 8.36 -0.57
CA SER A 137 23.05 8.90 -0.97
C SER A 137 22.95 10.26 -1.67
N ILE A 138 21.81 10.54 -2.31
CA ILE A 138 21.54 11.84 -2.96
C ILE A 138 20.67 12.78 -2.12
N GLY A 139 20.48 12.47 -0.82
CA GLY A 139 19.91 13.38 0.18
C GLY A 139 18.43 13.18 0.49
N TYR A 140 17.76 12.18 -0.09
CA TYR A 140 16.37 11.85 0.28
C TYR A 140 16.31 11.13 1.63
N GLN A 141 15.23 11.39 2.36
CA GLN A 141 14.86 10.67 3.58
C GLN A 141 13.54 9.94 3.36
N PHE A 142 13.41 8.75 3.93
CA PHE A 142 12.16 7.99 3.90
C PHE A 142 11.48 8.12 5.24
N GLU A 143 10.24 8.55 5.21
CA GLU A 143 9.44 8.77 6.42
C GLU A 143 8.16 7.91 6.40
N LEU A 144 7.68 7.60 7.59
CA LEU A 144 6.37 6.96 7.74
C LEU A 144 5.28 8.04 7.69
N PHE A 145 4.08 7.65 7.27
CA PHE A 145 2.92 8.52 7.40
C PHE A 145 2.71 8.88 8.87
N GLN A 146 2.86 10.17 9.17
CA GLN A 146 2.64 10.67 10.52
C GLN A 146 1.15 10.67 10.86
N ARG A 147 0.84 10.42 12.13
CA ARG A 147 -0.51 10.31 12.67
C ARG A 147 -1.25 11.63 12.73
#